data_9939e8e22960c65056d8d98439e8efe1
#
_entry.id   9939e8e22960c65056d8d98439e8efe1
#
_cell.length_a   1.000
_cell.length_b   1.000
_cell.length_c   1.000
_cell.angle_alpha   90.00
_cell.angle_beta   90.00
_cell.angle_gamma   90.00
#
_symmetry.space_group_name_H-M   'P 1'
#
loop_
_entity.id
_entity.type
_entity.pdbx_description
1 polymer ?
#
loop_
_entity_poly.entity_id
_entity_poly.type
_entity_poly.pdbx_seq_one_letter_code
_entity_poly.pdbx_strand_id
1 'polypeptide(L)'
;MKVFDRSILAEIGRTALLIAVALTLILTAVSMVRLLGTVAAGDLPSDLYLPYLPWAISEKLPLIVTLSAFAATLLVMQRWVRDSEWVVWRALGVSRWWLAVPVLGLGMVLALGLALLTTWLVPFAEQQKDRLKAAAQARDETQTVAPGIFRESKDGHRVLFVAPRGEETVGLFFMRQWQAGRQMIVVADGARVENRDDGKWVVLASGARYEEGASPLAFRVIEFREQALWVTPPKPVSEVQRVRAVATASLWQMAHEGHRAAAGELVQRFGLPFAAVMLMVFALPLAEAEPRTVRGVTLFVALLVFFAYVNLLSLAQAYVVRGRTSFAVGFWAPHLLFFALLVLVYLWRMRRTR
;
A
#
# COMPACT_ATOMS: atom_id res chain seq x y z
N MET A 1 19.47 -1.33 38.44
CA MET A 1 18.48 -1.88 37.53
C MET A 1 17.80 -0.78 36.70
N LYS A 2 17.05 0.17 37.28
CA LYS A 2 16.33 1.22 36.50
C LYS A 2 17.22 2.07 35.58
N VAL A 3 18.47 2.34 35.92
CA VAL A 3 19.41 3.15 35.10
C VAL A 3 19.88 2.37 33.86
N PHE A 4 20.15 1.08 34.04
CA PHE A 4 20.57 0.19 32.96
C PHE A 4 19.45 -0.04 31.94
N ASP A 5 18.22 -0.31 32.41
CA ASP A 5 17.05 -0.47 31.53
C ASP A 5 16.81 0.80 30.68
N ARG A 6 16.93 1.98 31.31
CA ARG A 6 16.82 3.26 30.58
C ARG A 6 17.90 3.47 29.54
N SER A 7 19.12 3.06 29.80
CA SER A 7 20.23 3.16 28.85
C SER A 7 19.98 2.29 27.63
N ILE A 8 19.57 1.02 27.85
CA ILE A 8 19.23 0.07 26.77
C ILE A 8 18.10 0.62 25.90
N LEU A 9 17.00 1.04 26.52
CA LEU A 9 15.83 1.56 25.80
C LEU A 9 16.19 2.82 25.01
N ALA A 10 16.99 3.71 25.57
CA ALA A 10 17.43 4.93 24.90
C ALA A 10 18.33 4.63 23.71
N GLU A 11 19.22 3.64 23.82
CA GLU A 11 20.12 3.25 22.74
C GLU A 11 19.36 2.60 21.57
N ILE A 12 18.49 1.64 21.87
CA ILE A 12 17.63 1.02 20.85
C ILE A 12 16.74 2.09 20.20
N GLY A 13 16.12 2.97 21.00
CA GLY A 13 15.26 4.04 20.48
C GLY A 13 15.99 5.02 19.57
N ARG A 14 17.18 5.48 19.94
CA ARG A 14 18.02 6.37 19.10
C ARG A 14 18.43 5.69 17.79
N THR A 15 18.87 4.44 17.87
CA THR A 15 19.26 3.67 16.69
C THR A 15 18.05 3.41 15.78
N ALA A 16 16.90 3.06 16.35
CA ALA A 16 15.66 2.88 15.59
C ALA A 16 15.24 4.17 14.89
N LEU A 17 15.32 5.32 15.57
CA LEU A 17 15.00 6.62 14.98
C LEU A 17 15.92 6.95 13.80
N LEU A 18 17.24 6.75 13.94
CA LEU A 18 18.19 6.98 12.85
C LEU A 18 17.89 6.10 11.63
N ILE A 19 17.62 4.80 11.85
CA ILE A 19 17.25 3.87 10.78
C ILE A 19 15.93 4.29 10.15
N ALA A 20 14.92 4.66 10.97
CA ALA A 20 13.63 5.10 10.48
C ALA A 20 13.73 6.34 9.60
N VAL A 21 14.52 7.34 10.02
CA VAL A 21 14.78 8.55 9.21
C VAL A 21 15.45 8.18 7.89
N ALA A 22 16.51 7.37 7.92
CA ALA A 22 17.21 6.94 6.70
C ALA A 22 16.27 6.18 5.74
N LEU A 23 15.49 5.22 6.24
CA LEU A 23 14.51 4.47 5.43
C LEU A 23 13.42 5.38 4.90
N THR A 24 12.92 6.33 5.70
CA THR A 24 11.91 7.29 5.25
C THR A 24 12.45 8.15 4.09
N LEU A 25 13.67 8.63 4.17
CA LEU A 25 14.30 9.40 3.09
C LEU A 25 14.43 8.57 1.81
N ILE A 26 14.92 7.33 1.91
CA ILE A 26 15.05 6.41 0.78
C ILE A 26 13.67 6.13 0.15
N LEU A 27 12.67 5.78 0.98
CA LEU A 27 11.32 5.49 0.48
C LEU A 27 10.61 6.72 -0.06
N THR A 28 10.91 7.91 0.48
CA THR A 28 10.45 9.19 -0.10
C THR A 28 10.99 9.36 -1.51
N ALA A 29 12.30 9.19 -1.72
CA ALA A 29 12.91 9.28 -3.04
C ALA A 29 12.30 8.27 -4.03
N VAL A 30 12.13 7.02 -3.61
CA VAL A 30 11.46 5.98 -4.43
C VAL A 30 10.01 6.34 -4.73
N SER A 31 9.28 6.88 -3.75
CA SER A 31 7.88 7.30 -3.93
C SER A 31 7.78 8.49 -4.88
N MET A 32 8.71 9.44 -4.82
CA MET A 32 8.79 10.56 -5.77
C MET A 32 8.94 10.06 -7.21
N VAL A 33 9.87 9.14 -7.47
CA VAL A 33 10.07 8.57 -8.81
C VAL A 33 8.83 7.83 -9.28
N ARG A 34 8.20 7.02 -8.42
CA ARG A 34 6.96 6.30 -8.77
C ARG A 34 5.81 7.25 -9.10
N LEU A 35 5.63 8.30 -8.29
CA LEU A 35 4.59 9.31 -8.51
C LEU A 35 4.84 10.10 -9.80
N LEU A 36 6.09 10.44 -10.13
CA LEU A 36 6.43 11.02 -11.42
C LEU A 36 6.04 10.10 -12.58
N GLY A 37 6.27 8.80 -12.44
CA GLY A 37 5.79 7.81 -13.41
C GLY A 37 4.26 7.81 -13.57
N THR A 38 3.50 7.92 -12.46
CA THR A 38 2.02 8.01 -12.52
C THR A 38 1.54 9.33 -13.12
N VAL A 39 2.25 10.44 -12.90
CA VAL A 39 1.99 11.73 -13.53
C VAL A 39 2.31 11.65 -15.03
N ALA A 40 3.45 11.09 -15.41
CA ALA A 40 3.83 10.93 -16.82
C ALA A 40 2.86 10.01 -17.59
N ALA A 41 2.34 8.97 -16.95
CA ALA A 41 1.27 8.12 -17.48
C ALA A 41 -0.11 8.83 -17.54
N GLY A 42 -0.22 10.04 -16.97
CA GLY A 42 -1.46 10.80 -16.89
C GLY A 42 -2.50 10.24 -15.92
N ASP A 43 -2.14 9.28 -15.06
CA ASP A 43 -3.04 8.71 -14.03
C ASP A 43 -3.22 9.66 -12.84
N LEU A 44 -2.31 10.62 -12.64
CA LEU A 44 -2.35 11.66 -11.62
C LEU A 44 -2.02 13.02 -12.25
N PRO A 45 -2.84 14.08 -12.08
CA PRO A 45 -2.51 15.43 -12.49
C PRO A 45 -1.22 15.94 -11.82
N SER A 46 -0.44 16.73 -12.55
CA SER A 46 0.85 17.23 -12.07
C SER A 46 0.75 18.16 -10.85
N ASP A 47 -0.35 18.90 -10.71
CA ASP A 47 -0.63 19.76 -9.56
C ASP A 47 -0.89 18.98 -8.27
N LEU A 48 -1.29 17.72 -8.36
CA LEU A 48 -1.51 16.84 -7.21
C LEU A 48 -0.24 16.08 -6.76
N TYR A 49 0.85 16.17 -7.48
CA TYR A 49 2.09 15.46 -7.15
C TYR A 49 2.57 15.76 -5.70
N LEU A 50 2.71 17.04 -5.38
CA LEU A 50 3.18 17.45 -4.03
C LEU A 50 2.16 17.18 -2.93
N PRO A 51 0.86 17.51 -3.07
CA PRO A 51 -0.15 17.19 -2.05
C PRO A 51 -0.34 15.68 -1.80
N TYR A 52 -0.10 14.83 -2.80
CA TYR A 52 -0.27 13.38 -2.70
C TYR A 52 0.89 12.69 -1.97
N LEU A 53 2.11 13.22 -2.10
CA LEU A 53 3.35 12.61 -1.62
C LEU A 53 3.36 12.30 -0.11
N PRO A 54 2.95 13.22 0.80
CA PRO A 54 2.93 12.93 2.24
C PRO A 54 2.05 11.74 2.60
N TRP A 55 0.90 11.61 1.95
CA TRP A 55 -0.04 10.52 2.19
C TRP A 55 0.48 9.19 1.66
N ALA A 56 1.18 9.20 0.53
CA ALA A 56 1.83 8.01 -0.02
C ALA A 56 2.97 7.50 0.89
N ILE A 57 3.67 8.39 1.59
CA ILE A 57 4.71 8.04 2.56
C ILE A 57 4.08 7.55 3.86
N SER A 58 3.04 8.22 4.36
CA SER A 58 2.35 7.86 5.61
C SER A 58 1.84 6.41 5.63
N GLU A 59 1.40 5.91 4.49
CA GLU A 59 1.00 4.51 4.30
C GLU A 59 2.15 3.52 4.61
N LYS A 60 3.40 3.91 4.40
CA LYS A 60 4.58 3.06 4.59
C LYS A 60 5.18 3.14 5.98
N LEU A 61 4.79 4.16 6.77
CA LEU A 61 5.35 4.38 8.11
C LEU A 61 5.26 3.15 9.04
N PRO A 62 4.15 2.40 9.11
CA PRO A 62 4.09 1.22 9.98
C PRO A 62 5.17 0.19 9.64
N LEU A 63 5.43 -0.05 8.35
CA LEU A 63 6.44 -0.98 7.88
C LEU A 63 7.86 -0.48 8.20
N ILE A 64 8.11 0.83 7.98
CA ILE A 64 9.38 1.49 8.29
C ILE A 64 9.69 1.37 9.79
N VAL A 65 8.73 1.70 10.65
CA VAL A 65 8.89 1.64 12.11
C VAL A 65 9.18 0.21 12.57
N THR A 66 8.44 -0.77 12.05
CA THR A 66 8.64 -2.19 12.37
C THR A 66 10.04 -2.66 12.00
N LEU A 67 10.49 -2.38 10.77
CA LEU A 67 11.83 -2.76 10.30
C LEU A 67 12.92 -2.05 11.11
N SER A 68 12.75 -0.76 11.37
CA SER A 68 13.72 0.05 12.12
C SER A 68 13.87 -0.43 13.56
N ALA A 69 12.77 -0.76 14.24
CA ALA A 69 12.80 -1.30 15.60
C ALA A 69 13.50 -2.66 15.66
N PHE A 70 13.20 -3.55 14.73
CA PHE A 70 13.84 -4.85 14.63
C PHE A 70 15.33 -4.74 14.34
N ALA A 71 15.71 -3.96 13.32
CA ALA A 71 17.10 -3.77 12.94
C ALA A 71 17.90 -3.08 14.06
N ALA A 72 17.33 -2.07 14.71
CA ALA A 72 17.97 -1.39 15.83
C ALA A 72 18.22 -2.34 17.01
N THR A 73 17.23 -3.14 17.38
CA THR A 73 17.37 -4.13 18.44
C THR A 73 18.52 -5.10 18.12
N LEU A 74 18.54 -5.62 16.88
CA LEU A 74 19.59 -6.50 16.42
C LEU A 74 20.99 -5.86 16.48
N LEU A 75 21.15 -4.65 15.94
CA LEU A 75 22.43 -3.96 15.84
C LEU A 75 22.99 -3.59 17.21
N VAL A 76 22.14 -3.10 18.12
CA VAL A 76 22.52 -2.78 19.50
C VAL A 76 22.96 -4.04 20.24
N MET A 77 22.20 -5.13 20.14
CA MET A 77 22.57 -6.42 20.74
C MET A 77 23.88 -6.97 20.17
N GLN A 78 24.09 -6.91 18.85
CA GLN A 78 25.34 -7.32 18.22
C GLN A 78 26.54 -6.50 18.70
N ARG A 79 26.36 -5.19 18.93
CA ARG A 79 27.40 -4.34 19.49
C ARG A 79 27.79 -4.83 20.88
N TRP A 80 26.86 -5.10 21.78
CA TRP A 80 27.14 -5.57 23.14
C TRP A 80 27.84 -6.92 23.16
N VAL A 81 27.45 -7.85 22.26
CA VAL A 81 28.14 -9.14 22.14
C VAL A 81 29.58 -8.98 21.67
N ARG A 82 29.82 -8.12 20.69
CA ARG A 82 31.16 -7.86 20.13
C ARG A 82 32.06 -7.14 21.10
N ASP A 83 31.56 -6.11 21.77
CA ASP A 83 32.32 -5.29 22.70
C ASP A 83 32.50 -5.98 24.06
N SER A 84 32.11 -7.29 24.13
CA SER A 84 32.20 -8.15 25.31
C SER A 84 31.37 -7.68 26.53
N GLU A 85 30.58 -6.62 26.39
CA GLU A 85 29.69 -6.13 27.44
C GLU A 85 28.72 -7.22 27.91
N TRP A 86 28.20 -8.00 26.97
CA TRP A 86 27.32 -9.13 27.27
C TRP A 86 27.98 -10.20 28.13
N VAL A 87 29.27 -10.51 27.91
CA VAL A 87 30.03 -11.48 28.70
C VAL A 87 30.20 -11.01 30.12
N VAL A 88 30.51 -9.72 30.32
CA VAL A 88 30.67 -9.10 31.64
C VAL A 88 29.33 -9.16 32.42
N TRP A 89 28.21 -8.84 31.76
CA TRP A 89 26.89 -8.91 32.41
C TRP A 89 26.52 -10.31 32.82
N ARG A 90 26.80 -11.29 31.98
CA ARG A 90 26.57 -12.70 32.32
C ARG A 90 27.42 -13.18 33.50
N ALA A 91 28.68 -12.73 33.58
CA ALA A 91 29.55 -13.03 34.73
C ALA A 91 29.01 -12.41 36.05
N LEU A 92 28.29 -11.30 35.96
CA LEU A 92 27.59 -10.65 37.06
C LEU A 92 26.22 -11.29 37.38
N GLY A 93 25.86 -12.41 36.71
CA GLY A 93 24.62 -13.15 36.97
C GLY A 93 23.40 -12.66 36.18
N VAL A 94 23.56 -11.76 35.23
CA VAL A 94 22.44 -11.30 34.39
C VAL A 94 22.00 -12.44 33.46
N SER A 95 20.77 -12.89 33.62
CA SER A 95 20.19 -13.93 32.77
C SER A 95 19.76 -13.39 31.40
N ARG A 96 19.67 -14.25 30.39
CA ARG A 96 19.13 -13.91 29.07
C ARG A 96 17.68 -13.40 29.15
N TRP A 97 16.87 -13.97 30.05
CA TRP A 97 15.48 -13.56 30.26
C TRP A 97 15.36 -12.14 30.82
N TRP A 98 16.34 -11.71 31.61
CA TRP A 98 16.35 -10.36 32.14
C TRP A 98 16.46 -9.30 31.02
N LEU A 99 17.20 -9.60 29.96
CA LEU A 99 17.31 -8.71 28.80
C LEU A 99 16.04 -8.74 27.92
N ALA A 100 15.33 -9.85 27.88
CA ALA A 100 14.09 -9.94 27.11
C ALA A 100 12.97 -9.03 27.66
N VAL A 101 12.95 -8.79 28.99
CA VAL A 101 11.89 -7.98 29.63
C VAL A 101 11.87 -6.52 29.14
N PRO A 102 12.99 -5.74 29.14
CA PRO A 102 12.97 -4.38 28.62
C PRO A 102 12.72 -4.32 27.12
N VAL A 103 13.22 -5.31 26.33
CA VAL A 103 12.94 -5.39 24.88
C VAL A 103 11.46 -5.65 24.62
N LEU A 104 10.83 -6.56 25.38
CA LEU A 104 9.39 -6.79 25.31
C LEU A 104 8.60 -5.54 25.70
N GLY A 105 9.00 -4.86 26.78
CA GLY A 105 8.37 -3.60 27.19
C GLY A 105 8.41 -2.54 26.12
N LEU A 106 9.57 -2.33 25.49
CA LEU A 106 9.71 -1.41 24.37
C LEU A 106 8.89 -1.88 23.15
N GLY A 107 8.92 -3.17 22.86
CA GLY A 107 8.13 -3.77 21.79
C GLY A 107 6.63 -3.54 21.98
N MET A 108 6.12 -3.66 23.19
CA MET A 108 4.70 -3.38 23.51
C MET A 108 4.33 -1.91 23.32
N VAL A 109 5.20 -0.98 23.75
CA VAL A 109 4.99 0.46 23.52
C VAL A 109 4.99 0.78 22.02
N LEU A 110 5.93 0.21 21.28
CA LEU A 110 5.98 0.36 19.83
C LEU A 110 4.79 -0.28 19.13
N ALA A 111 4.35 -1.45 19.60
CA ALA A 111 3.16 -2.11 19.06
C ALA A 111 1.89 -1.28 19.26
N LEU A 112 1.76 -0.61 20.41
CA LEU A 112 0.65 0.32 20.64
C LEU A 112 0.71 1.51 19.67
N GLY A 113 1.89 2.11 19.48
CA GLY A 113 2.10 3.17 18.49
C GLY A 113 1.80 2.70 17.06
N LEU A 114 2.26 1.50 16.70
CA LEU A 114 1.96 0.87 15.41
C LEU A 114 0.48 0.58 15.23
N ALA A 115 -0.21 0.12 16.29
CA ALA A 115 -1.65 -0.07 16.25
C ALA A 115 -2.39 1.25 15.96
N LEU A 116 -1.97 2.36 16.58
CA LEU A 116 -2.51 3.69 16.27
C LEU A 116 -2.22 4.09 14.81
N LEU A 117 -1.01 3.85 14.31
CA LEU A 117 -0.66 4.14 12.92
C LEU A 117 -1.52 3.33 11.94
N THR A 118 -1.66 2.02 12.15
CA THR A 118 -2.39 1.14 11.24
C THR A 118 -3.91 1.31 11.32
N THR A 119 -4.46 1.63 12.49
CA THR A 119 -5.92 1.76 12.69
C THR A 119 -6.45 3.15 12.41
N TRP A 120 -5.63 4.19 12.48
CA TRP A 120 -6.05 5.58 12.31
C TRP A 120 -5.31 6.30 11.18
N LEU A 121 -3.95 6.35 11.20
CA LEU A 121 -3.19 7.13 10.23
C LEU A 121 -3.28 6.55 8.81
N VAL A 122 -3.15 5.22 8.67
CA VAL A 122 -3.22 4.58 7.33
C VAL A 122 -4.57 4.78 6.67
N PRO A 123 -5.73 4.48 7.31
CA PRO A 123 -7.02 4.74 6.69
C PRO A 123 -7.27 6.22 6.40
N PHE A 124 -6.81 7.13 7.28
CA PHE A 124 -6.89 8.56 7.03
C PHE A 124 -6.08 8.99 5.80
N ALA A 125 -4.85 8.48 5.66
CA ALA A 125 -4.00 8.74 4.50
C ALA A 125 -4.64 8.22 3.19
N GLU A 126 -5.24 7.02 3.22
CA GLU A 126 -5.97 6.48 2.07
C GLU A 126 -7.17 7.35 1.68
N GLN A 127 -7.96 7.80 2.67
CA GLN A 127 -9.08 8.71 2.43
C GLN A 127 -8.61 10.03 1.78
N GLN A 128 -7.49 10.60 2.25
CA GLN A 128 -6.96 11.84 1.65
C GLN A 128 -6.49 11.61 0.21
N LYS A 129 -5.84 10.49 -0.08
CA LYS A 129 -5.46 10.11 -1.44
C LYS A 129 -6.67 9.97 -2.35
N ASP A 130 -7.73 9.33 -1.87
CA ASP A 130 -8.97 9.16 -2.62
C ASP A 130 -9.69 10.48 -2.86
N ARG A 131 -9.73 11.38 -1.86
CA ARG A 131 -10.27 12.74 -2.01
C ARG A 131 -9.50 13.56 -3.05
N LEU A 132 -8.17 13.51 -3.02
CA LEU A 132 -7.34 14.21 -4.01
C LEU A 132 -7.59 13.68 -5.43
N LYS A 133 -7.69 12.36 -5.60
CA LYS A 133 -8.01 11.73 -6.89
C LYS A 133 -9.41 12.10 -7.37
N ALA A 134 -10.41 12.06 -6.48
CA ALA A 134 -11.78 12.44 -6.82
C ALA A 134 -11.89 13.93 -7.22
N ALA A 135 -11.21 14.82 -6.49
CA ALA A 135 -11.15 16.25 -6.84
C ALA A 135 -10.48 16.49 -8.20
N ALA A 136 -9.43 15.72 -8.53
CA ALA A 136 -8.79 15.78 -9.83
C ALA A 136 -9.71 15.30 -10.96
N GLN A 137 -10.38 14.18 -10.74
CA GLN A 137 -11.34 13.66 -11.71
C GLN A 137 -12.49 14.64 -11.96
N ALA A 138 -13.03 15.26 -10.90
CA ALA A 138 -14.08 16.27 -11.05
C ALA A 138 -13.60 17.49 -11.85
N ARG A 139 -12.34 17.93 -11.70
CA ARG A 139 -11.76 19.04 -12.50
C ARG A 139 -11.54 18.63 -13.95
N ASP A 140 -10.98 17.45 -14.21
CA ASP A 140 -10.74 16.91 -15.55
C ASP A 140 -12.07 16.77 -16.32
N GLU A 141 -13.12 16.41 -15.61
CA GLU A 141 -14.48 16.27 -16.14
C GLU A 141 -15.10 17.59 -16.61
N THR A 142 -14.92 18.68 -15.85
CA THR A 142 -15.34 20.03 -16.26
C THR A 142 -14.52 20.56 -17.44
N GLN A 143 -13.26 20.16 -17.56
CA GLN A 143 -12.39 20.54 -18.68
C GLN A 143 -12.55 19.64 -19.91
N THR A 144 -13.03 18.40 -19.75
CA THR A 144 -13.18 17.44 -20.87
C THR A 144 -14.28 17.86 -21.84
N VAL A 145 -15.19 18.73 -21.44
CA VAL A 145 -16.28 19.27 -22.27
C VAL A 145 -16.02 20.71 -22.70
N ALA A 146 -14.78 21.24 -22.60
CA ALA A 146 -14.46 22.57 -23.13
C ALA A 146 -14.66 22.55 -24.65
N PRO A 147 -15.67 23.26 -25.19
CA PRO A 147 -16.00 23.23 -26.60
C PRO A 147 -14.93 23.91 -27.46
N GLY A 148 -14.73 23.43 -28.68
CA GLY A 148 -13.85 24.04 -29.65
C GLY A 148 -12.41 23.55 -29.71
N ILE A 149 -12.04 22.52 -28.90
CA ILE A 149 -10.67 22.00 -28.85
C ILE A 149 -10.68 20.48 -29.14
N PHE A 150 -9.77 20.03 -30.02
CA PHE A 150 -9.48 18.61 -30.18
C PHE A 150 -8.74 18.10 -28.94
N ARG A 151 -9.27 17.05 -28.33
CA ARG A 151 -8.62 16.37 -27.21
C ARG A 151 -8.29 14.94 -27.53
N GLU A 152 -7.05 14.60 -27.33
CA GLU A 152 -6.57 13.23 -27.41
C GLU A 152 -6.66 12.58 -26.03
N SER A 153 -7.17 11.35 -25.99
CA SER A 153 -7.18 10.53 -24.79
C SER A 153 -5.75 10.20 -24.36
N LYS A 154 -5.51 10.04 -23.03
CA LYS A 154 -4.19 9.75 -22.43
C LYS A 154 -3.50 8.52 -23.03
N ASP A 155 -4.25 7.57 -23.55
CA ASP A 155 -3.75 6.36 -24.23
C ASP A 155 -3.49 6.54 -25.73
N GLY A 156 -3.70 7.75 -26.30
CA GLY A 156 -3.51 8.06 -27.72
C GLY A 156 -4.54 7.38 -28.65
N HIS A 157 -5.45 6.57 -28.11
CA HIS A 157 -6.36 5.76 -28.93
C HIS A 157 -7.70 6.44 -29.22
N ARG A 158 -7.95 7.61 -28.64
CA ARG A 158 -9.20 8.34 -28.84
C ARG A 158 -8.94 9.83 -29.01
N VAL A 159 -9.52 10.41 -30.04
CA VAL A 159 -9.55 11.86 -30.27
C VAL A 159 -11.00 12.30 -30.20
N LEU A 160 -11.27 13.32 -29.41
CA LEU A 160 -12.61 13.88 -29.19
C LEU A 160 -12.61 15.36 -29.60
N PHE A 161 -13.64 15.79 -30.29
CA PHE A 161 -13.91 17.19 -30.59
C PHE A 161 -15.38 17.50 -30.32
N VAL A 162 -15.63 18.65 -29.69
CA VAL A 162 -16.96 19.09 -29.34
C VAL A 162 -17.10 20.55 -29.77
N ALA A 163 -18.01 20.85 -30.67
CA ALA A 163 -18.27 22.24 -31.10
C ALA A 163 -19.20 22.96 -30.09
N PRO A 164 -18.98 24.26 -29.80
CA PRO A 164 -19.86 25.02 -28.93
C PRO A 164 -21.22 25.29 -29.59
N ARG A 165 -22.33 25.14 -28.84
CA ARG A 165 -23.68 25.47 -29.30
C ARG A 165 -24.60 25.93 -28.15
N GLY A 166 -24.23 27.00 -27.43
CA GLY A 166 -25.01 27.53 -26.30
C GLY A 166 -24.58 26.95 -24.94
N GLU A 167 -25.23 27.39 -23.87
CA GLU A 167 -24.77 27.09 -22.49
C GLU A 167 -25.02 25.64 -22.02
N GLU A 168 -26.02 24.94 -22.58
CA GLU A 168 -26.37 23.55 -22.13
C GLU A 168 -26.35 22.49 -23.23
N THR A 169 -26.28 22.86 -24.48
CA THR A 169 -26.29 21.92 -25.62
C THR A 169 -25.01 22.03 -26.41
N VAL A 170 -24.38 20.89 -26.58
CA VAL A 170 -23.16 20.74 -27.37
C VAL A 170 -23.56 20.64 -28.86
N GLY A 171 -22.85 21.37 -29.71
CA GLY A 171 -22.99 21.26 -31.15
C GLY A 171 -22.40 19.97 -31.69
N LEU A 172 -21.79 20.04 -32.86
CA LEU A 172 -21.19 18.88 -33.51
C LEU A 172 -20.25 18.12 -32.57
N PHE A 173 -20.52 16.84 -32.42
CA PHE A 173 -19.67 15.90 -31.72
C PHE A 173 -18.91 15.06 -32.71
N PHE A 174 -17.60 15.00 -32.56
CA PHE A 174 -16.72 14.13 -33.37
C PHE A 174 -15.84 13.30 -32.43
N MET A 175 -15.80 11.99 -32.64
CA MET A 175 -14.91 11.08 -31.92
C MET A 175 -14.25 10.13 -32.91
N ARG A 176 -12.93 10.00 -32.84
CA ARG A 176 -12.15 8.97 -33.51
C ARG A 176 -11.55 8.06 -32.47
N GLN A 177 -11.72 6.76 -32.61
CA GLN A 177 -11.20 5.76 -31.69
C GLN A 177 -10.53 4.61 -32.44
N TRP A 178 -9.39 4.15 -31.93
CA TRP A 178 -8.76 2.90 -32.33
C TRP A 178 -9.12 1.80 -31.34
N GLN A 179 -9.73 0.71 -31.81
CA GLN A 179 -10.09 -0.43 -30.97
C GLN A 179 -9.73 -1.73 -31.70
N ALA A 180 -8.88 -2.56 -31.10
CA ALA A 180 -8.41 -3.83 -31.66
C ALA A 180 -7.84 -3.71 -33.09
N GLY A 181 -7.07 -2.65 -33.36
CA GLY A 181 -6.45 -2.40 -34.68
C GLY A 181 -7.41 -1.86 -35.75
N ARG A 182 -8.66 -1.53 -35.40
CA ARG A 182 -9.66 -0.96 -36.28
C ARG A 182 -10.00 0.46 -35.90
N GLN A 183 -10.25 1.29 -36.89
CA GLN A 183 -10.67 2.67 -36.68
C GLN A 183 -12.19 2.76 -36.63
N MET A 184 -12.67 3.51 -35.64
CA MET A 184 -14.07 3.88 -35.50
C MET A 184 -14.16 5.40 -35.43
N ILE A 185 -15.05 5.98 -36.25
CA ILE A 185 -15.34 7.41 -36.24
C ILE A 185 -16.84 7.58 -35.92
N VAL A 186 -17.16 8.44 -34.97
CA VAL A 186 -18.54 8.80 -34.62
C VAL A 186 -18.71 10.30 -34.82
N VAL A 187 -19.75 10.68 -35.55
CA VAL A 187 -20.13 12.07 -35.78
C VAL A 187 -21.59 12.21 -35.36
N ALA A 188 -21.92 13.21 -34.57
CA ALA A 188 -23.28 13.48 -34.15
C ALA A 188 -23.58 14.98 -34.15
N ASP A 189 -24.85 15.34 -34.40
CA ASP A 189 -25.31 16.74 -34.49
C ASP A 189 -25.47 17.42 -33.12
N GLY A 190 -25.33 16.64 -32.04
CA GLY A 190 -25.34 17.16 -30.67
C GLY A 190 -24.96 16.07 -29.67
N ALA A 191 -24.56 16.50 -28.51
CA ALA A 191 -24.25 15.61 -27.38
C ALA A 191 -24.72 16.24 -26.08
N ARG A 192 -25.17 15.40 -25.12
CA ARG A 192 -25.44 15.80 -23.75
C ARG A 192 -24.73 14.85 -22.79
N VAL A 193 -24.24 15.36 -21.68
CA VAL A 193 -23.60 14.53 -20.65
C VAL A 193 -24.66 14.13 -19.63
N GLU A 194 -24.84 12.82 -19.43
CA GLU A 194 -25.70 12.26 -18.42
C GLU A 194 -24.86 11.56 -17.35
N ASN A 195 -25.07 11.91 -16.09
CA ASN A 195 -24.50 11.19 -14.95
C ASN A 195 -25.48 10.08 -14.56
N ARG A 196 -25.08 8.81 -14.72
CA ARG A 196 -25.82 7.64 -14.27
C ARG A 196 -25.09 6.99 -13.11
N ASP A 197 -25.75 6.13 -12.34
CA ASP A 197 -25.19 5.44 -11.18
C ASP A 197 -23.94 4.60 -11.51
N ASP A 198 -23.83 4.14 -12.76
CA ASP A 198 -22.75 3.31 -13.30
C ASP A 198 -21.63 4.12 -13.99
N GLY A 199 -21.72 5.46 -14.00
CA GLY A 199 -20.70 6.31 -14.59
C GLY A 199 -21.25 7.44 -15.47
N LYS A 200 -20.34 8.13 -16.15
CA LYS A 200 -20.71 9.22 -17.08
C LYS A 200 -20.92 8.71 -18.48
N TRP A 201 -22.06 9.09 -19.02
CA TRP A 201 -22.47 8.79 -20.38
C TRP A 201 -22.54 10.07 -21.20
N VAL A 202 -22.06 10.01 -22.42
CA VAL A 202 -22.37 11.03 -23.42
C VAL A 202 -23.47 10.45 -24.31
N VAL A 203 -24.63 11.05 -24.24
CA VAL A 203 -25.74 10.71 -25.12
C VAL A 203 -25.66 11.60 -26.34
N LEU A 204 -25.38 10.95 -27.46
CA LEU A 204 -25.28 11.57 -28.77
C LEU A 204 -26.68 11.67 -29.37
N ALA A 205 -26.99 12.83 -29.92
CA ALA A 205 -28.17 13.02 -30.77
C ALA A 205 -27.94 12.36 -32.15
N SER A 206 -28.84 12.61 -33.11
CA SER A 206 -28.73 12.02 -34.46
C SER A 206 -27.32 12.11 -35.04
N GLY A 207 -26.87 11.01 -35.64
CA GLY A 207 -25.53 10.94 -36.18
C GLY A 207 -25.23 9.65 -36.92
N ALA A 208 -23.95 9.50 -37.28
CA ALA A 208 -23.44 8.30 -37.95
C ALA A 208 -22.16 7.79 -37.33
N ARG A 209 -22.06 6.49 -37.26
CA ARG A 209 -20.87 5.76 -36.80
C ARG A 209 -20.27 5.01 -37.97
N TYR A 210 -19.03 5.28 -38.26
CA TYR A 210 -18.22 4.66 -39.29
C TYR A 210 -17.28 3.66 -38.66
N GLU A 211 -17.38 2.40 -39.02
CA GLU A 211 -16.50 1.33 -38.57
C GLU A 211 -15.72 0.74 -39.73
N GLU A 212 -14.43 0.59 -39.56
CA GLU A 212 -13.58 -0.16 -40.49
C GLU A 212 -13.93 -1.65 -40.43
N GLY A 213 -14.31 -2.23 -41.59
CA GLY A 213 -14.70 -3.62 -41.70
C GLY A 213 -13.53 -4.61 -41.64
N ALA A 214 -13.83 -5.88 -41.88
CA ALA A 214 -12.81 -6.95 -41.88
C ALA A 214 -11.88 -6.90 -43.10
N SER A 215 -12.25 -6.16 -44.15
CA SER A 215 -11.43 -5.90 -45.35
C SER A 215 -11.03 -4.42 -45.39
N PRO A 216 -9.81 -4.07 -45.81
CA PRO A 216 -9.31 -2.68 -45.83
C PRO A 216 -10.16 -1.67 -46.63
N LEU A 217 -11.07 -2.17 -47.49
CA LEU A 217 -11.96 -1.35 -48.29
C LEU A 217 -13.43 -1.45 -47.84
N ALA A 218 -13.72 -2.19 -46.79
CA ALA A 218 -15.08 -2.35 -46.30
C ALA A 218 -15.31 -1.39 -45.11
N PHE A 219 -16.25 -0.45 -45.29
CA PHE A 219 -16.73 0.43 -44.23
C PHE A 219 -18.19 0.06 -43.90
N ARG A 220 -18.50 -0.01 -42.63
CA ARG A 220 -19.88 -0.11 -42.13
C ARG A 220 -20.29 1.26 -41.63
N VAL A 221 -21.38 1.78 -42.17
CA VAL A 221 -22.00 3.00 -41.63
C VAL A 221 -23.26 2.62 -40.87
N ILE A 222 -23.35 3.08 -39.64
CA ILE A 222 -24.47 2.86 -38.77
C ILE A 222 -25.05 4.24 -38.39
N GLU A 223 -26.22 4.56 -38.97
CA GLU A 223 -26.93 5.77 -38.61
C GLU A 223 -27.74 5.53 -37.34
N PHE A 224 -27.74 6.50 -36.43
CA PHE A 224 -28.48 6.43 -35.18
C PHE A 224 -29.24 7.73 -34.91
N ARG A 225 -30.36 7.64 -34.24
CA ARG A 225 -31.13 8.79 -33.77
C ARG A 225 -30.69 9.23 -32.36
N GLU A 226 -30.29 8.28 -31.54
CA GLU A 226 -29.73 8.49 -30.21
C GLU A 226 -28.75 7.35 -29.91
N GLN A 227 -27.57 7.68 -29.43
CA GLN A 227 -26.57 6.68 -29.02
C GLN A 227 -25.90 7.13 -27.74
N ALA A 228 -25.93 6.32 -26.70
CA ALA A 228 -25.18 6.56 -25.47
C ALA A 228 -23.78 5.94 -25.60
N LEU A 229 -22.77 6.75 -25.36
CA LEU A 229 -21.36 6.33 -25.32
C LEU A 229 -20.83 6.45 -23.90
N TRP A 230 -20.17 5.43 -23.42
CA TRP A 230 -19.49 5.45 -22.14
C TRP A 230 -18.16 6.19 -22.26
N VAL A 231 -18.00 7.32 -21.57
CA VAL A 231 -16.82 8.19 -21.71
C VAL A 231 -15.61 7.58 -21.04
N THR A 232 -15.77 7.03 -19.88
CA THR A 232 -14.68 6.39 -19.14
C THR A 232 -15.27 5.33 -18.20
N PRO A 233 -15.02 4.04 -18.42
CA PRO A 233 -15.33 3.07 -17.40
C PRO A 233 -14.50 3.41 -16.16
N PRO A 234 -15.09 3.51 -14.96
CA PRO A 234 -14.32 3.67 -13.76
C PRO A 234 -13.33 2.50 -13.70
N LYS A 235 -12.02 2.79 -13.59
CA LYS A 235 -11.02 1.72 -13.34
C LYS A 235 -11.52 0.93 -12.13
N PRO A 236 -11.74 -0.38 -12.23
CA PRO A 236 -12.26 -1.16 -11.12
C PRO A 236 -11.27 -1.06 -9.96
N VAL A 237 -11.60 -0.26 -8.95
CA VAL A 237 -10.85 -0.21 -7.70
C VAL A 237 -11.05 -1.56 -7.04
N SER A 238 -9.96 -2.28 -6.75
CA SER A 238 -10.08 -3.57 -6.09
C SER A 238 -10.78 -3.40 -4.74
N GLU A 239 -11.61 -4.36 -4.37
CA GLU A 239 -12.33 -4.34 -3.09
C GLU A 239 -11.38 -4.18 -1.90
N VAL A 240 -10.19 -4.78 -1.99
CA VAL A 240 -9.11 -4.64 -1.00
C VAL A 240 -8.62 -3.18 -0.87
N GLN A 241 -8.55 -2.42 -1.97
CA GLN A 241 -8.17 -1.02 -1.90
C GLN A 241 -9.27 -0.16 -1.26
N ARG A 242 -10.54 -0.45 -1.54
CA ARG A 242 -11.68 0.27 -0.94
C ARG A 242 -11.71 0.12 0.58
N VAL A 243 -11.50 -1.10 1.11
CA VAL A 243 -11.54 -1.34 2.56
C VAL A 243 -10.37 -0.70 3.32
N ARG A 244 -9.24 -0.39 2.66
CA ARG A 244 -8.12 0.30 3.33
C ARG A 244 -8.46 1.69 3.82
N ALA A 245 -9.33 2.41 3.13
CA ALA A 245 -9.79 3.73 3.53
C ALA A 245 -10.88 3.71 4.62
N VAL A 246 -11.45 2.53 4.92
CA VAL A 246 -12.55 2.39 5.88
C VAL A 246 -12.02 2.46 7.31
N ALA A 247 -12.75 3.14 8.20
CA ALA A 247 -12.43 3.21 9.61
C ALA A 247 -12.43 1.81 10.26
N THR A 248 -11.52 1.56 11.20
CA THR A 248 -11.33 0.22 11.79
C THR A 248 -12.58 -0.31 12.49
N ALA A 249 -13.38 0.57 13.14
CA ALA A 249 -14.64 0.17 13.75
C ALA A 249 -15.66 -0.33 12.73
N SER A 250 -15.80 0.36 11.60
CA SER A 250 -16.68 -0.06 10.51
C SER A 250 -16.19 -1.35 9.83
N LEU A 251 -14.85 -1.52 9.69
CA LEU A 251 -14.30 -2.78 9.18
C LEU A 251 -14.64 -3.97 10.09
N TRP A 252 -14.63 -3.75 11.41
CA TRP A 252 -14.98 -4.80 12.37
C TRP A 252 -16.44 -5.23 12.20
N GLN A 253 -17.35 -4.27 12.03
CA GLN A 253 -18.75 -4.53 11.76
C GLN A 253 -18.91 -5.28 10.42
N MET A 254 -18.32 -4.79 9.34
CA MET A 254 -18.36 -5.44 8.02
C MET A 254 -17.81 -6.87 8.05
N ALA A 255 -16.74 -7.12 8.82
CA ALA A 255 -16.18 -8.46 8.97
C ALA A 255 -17.15 -9.42 9.68
N HIS A 256 -17.92 -8.95 10.67
CA HIS A 256 -18.97 -9.72 11.32
C HIS A 256 -20.16 -10.01 10.39
N GLU A 257 -20.46 -9.10 9.47
CA GLU A 257 -21.47 -9.28 8.42
C GLU A 257 -21.00 -10.19 7.29
N GLY A 258 -19.76 -10.71 7.37
CA GLY A 258 -19.23 -11.68 6.40
C GLY A 258 -18.43 -11.09 5.25
N HIS A 259 -18.10 -9.79 5.27
CA HIS A 259 -17.25 -9.16 4.27
C HIS A 259 -15.79 -9.60 4.41
N ARG A 260 -15.36 -10.50 3.55
CA ARG A 260 -14.02 -11.13 3.60
C ARG A 260 -12.87 -10.14 3.41
N ALA A 261 -13.05 -9.13 2.56
CA ALA A 261 -12.05 -8.09 2.35
C ALA A 261 -11.79 -7.28 3.63
N ALA A 262 -12.86 -6.97 4.40
CA ALA A 262 -12.74 -6.29 5.68
C ALA A 262 -12.02 -7.15 6.73
N ALA A 263 -12.36 -8.44 6.81
CA ALA A 263 -11.67 -9.39 7.69
C ALA A 263 -10.18 -9.51 7.34
N GLY A 264 -9.83 -9.58 6.06
CA GLY A 264 -8.43 -9.60 5.59
C GLY A 264 -7.67 -8.34 5.95
N GLU A 265 -8.28 -7.15 5.81
CA GLU A 265 -7.65 -5.88 6.18
C GLU A 265 -7.38 -5.81 7.70
N LEU A 266 -8.29 -6.32 8.54
CA LEU A 266 -8.08 -6.42 9.99
C LEU A 266 -6.89 -7.31 10.35
N VAL A 267 -6.68 -8.43 9.63
CA VAL A 267 -5.47 -9.27 9.80
C VAL A 267 -4.20 -8.45 9.62
N GLN A 268 -4.16 -7.59 8.62
CA GLN A 268 -2.99 -6.75 8.35
C GLN A 268 -2.82 -5.66 9.41
N ARG A 269 -3.91 -4.96 9.81
CA ARG A 269 -3.87 -3.85 10.77
C ARG A 269 -3.40 -4.28 12.15
N PHE A 270 -3.86 -5.43 12.63
CA PHE A 270 -3.48 -5.95 13.94
C PHE A 270 -2.25 -6.88 13.87
N GLY A 271 -2.05 -7.55 12.75
CA GLY A 271 -0.93 -8.47 12.58
C GLY A 271 0.44 -7.78 12.58
N LEU A 272 0.54 -6.59 11.97
CA LEU A 272 1.82 -5.88 11.90
C LEU A 272 2.33 -5.38 13.26
N PRO A 273 1.50 -4.77 14.15
CA PRO A 273 1.91 -4.45 15.51
C PRO A 273 2.38 -5.68 16.30
N PHE A 274 1.68 -6.79 16.18
CA PHE A 274 2.06 -8.03 16.84
C PHE A 274 3.38 -8.58 16.28
N ALA A 275 3.56 -8.55 14.96
CA ALA A 275 4.79 -8.96 14.29
C ALA A 275 6.00 -8.12 14.74
N ALA A 276 5.82 -6.81 15.01
CA ALA A 276 6.90 -5.96 15.50
C ALA A 276 7.45 -6.44 16.84
N VAL A 277 6.59 -6.80 17.80
CA VAL A 277 7.00 -7.37 19.09
C VAL A 277 7.76 -8.68 18.88
N MET A 278 7.20 -9.58 18.06
CA MET A 278 7.81 -10.88 17.76
C MET A 278 9.19 -10.74 17.12
N LEU A 279 9.33 -9.82 16.16
CA LEU A 279 10.61 -9.54 15.49
C LEU A 279 11.65 -8.97 16.46
N MET A 280 11.27 -8.04 17.34
CA MET A 280 12.19 -7.50 18.33
C MET A 280 12.69 -8.58 19.30
N VAL A 281 11.82 -9.49 19.75
CA VAL A 281 12.22 -10.64 20.57
C VAL A 281 13.10 -11.61 19.76
N PHE A 282 12.80 -11.81 18.48
CA PHE A 282 13.57 -12.64 17.58
C PHE A 282 14.98 -12.09 17.32
N ALA A 283 15.17 -10.77 17.43
CA ALA A 283 16.50 -10.14 17.32
C ALA A 283 17.49 -10.63 18.39
N LEU A 284 17.00 -10.99 19.59
CA LEU A 284 17.85 -11.43 20.70
C LEU A 284 18.67 -12.68 20.35
N PRO A 285 18.04 -13.82 19.98
CA PRO A 285 18.80 -14.99 19.58
C PRO A 285 19.58 -14.79 18.26
N LEU A 286 19.18 -13.93 17.37
CA LEU A 286 19.94 -13.62 16.16
C LEU A 286 21.23 -12.85 16.46
N ALA A 287 21.20 -11.93 17.40
CA ALA A 287 22.37 -11.11 17.78
C ALA A 287 23.50 -11.94 18.43
N GLU A 288 23.17 -13.01 19.13
CA GLU A 288 24.14 -13.90 19.77
C GLU A 288 24.86 -14.83 18.77
N ALA A 289 24.71 -14.64 17.46
CA ALA A 289 25.50 -15.36 16.47
C ALA A 289 27.00 -15.17 16.73
N GLU A 290 27.80 -16.16 16.34
CA GLU A 290 29.23 -16.22 16.66
C GLU A 290 29.93 -14.89 16.40
N PRO A 291 30.84 -14.43 17.30
CA PRO A 291 31.58 -13.17 17.16
C PRO A 291 32.37 -13.06 15.84
N ARG A 292 32.64 -14.18 15.19
CA ARG A 292 33.34 -14.32 13.90
C ARG A 292 32.44 -14.13 12.68
N THR A 293 31.12 -14.11 12.84
CA THR A 293 30.20 -13.94 11.70
C THR A 293 30.28 -12.49 11.22
N VAL A 294 30.47 -12.33 9.91
CA VAL A 294 30.51 -11.01 9.26
C VAL A 294 29.17 -10.30 9.51
N ARG A 295 29.19 -9.06 10.01
CA ARG A 295 28.00 -8.25 10.31
C ARG A 295 26.94 -8.26 9.19
N GLY A 296 27.41 -8.22 7.94
CA GLY A 296 26.53 -8.23 6.78
C GLY A 296 25.67 -9.47 6.67
N VAL A 297 26.21 -10.65 7.04
CA VAL A 297 25.46 -11.92 6.97
C VAL A 297 24.29 -11.91 7.96
N THR A 298 24.53 -11.50 9.21
CA THR A 298 23.47 -11.48 10.23
C THR A 298 22.38 -10.45 9.89
N LEU A 299 22.78 -9.28 9.39
CA LEU A 299 21.83 -8.26 8.94
C LEU A 299 21.03 -8.75 7.73
N PHE A 300 21.67 -9.45 6.79
CA PHE A 300 21.00 -10.04 5.64
C PHE A 300 19.98 -11.12 6.07
N VAL A 301 20.37 -12.02 6.99
CA VAL A 301 19.45 -13.02 7.57
C VAL A 301 18.28 -12.35 8.29
N ALA A 302 18.54 -11.30 9.06
CA ALA A 302 17.49 -10.53 9.72
C ALA A 302 16.50 -9.91 8.72
N LEU A 303 17.03 -9.35 7.63
CA LEU A 303 16.19 -8.79 6.56
C LEU A 303 15.33 -9.87 5.91
N LEU A 304 15.89 -11.07 5.66
CA LEU A 304 15.11 -12.21 5.15
C LEU A 304 14.01 -12.63 6.13
N VAL A 305 14.30 -12.71 7.43
CA VAL A 305 13.33 -13.02 8.49
C VAL A 305 12.20 -11.98 8.48
N PHE A 306 12.54 -10.69 8.42
CA PHE A 306 11.57 -9.61 8.35
C PHE A 306 10.66 -9.75 7.12
N PHE A 307 11.24 -9.88 5.94
CA PHE A 307 10.47 -10.02 4.71
C PHE A 307 9.64 -11.31 4.69
N ALA A 308 10.16 -12.41 5.19
CA ALA A 308 9.42 -13.67 5.31
C ALA A 308 8.17 -13.47 6.18
N TYR A 309 8.29 -12.79 7.33
CA TYR A 309 7.17 -12.55 8.22
C TYR A 309 6.12 -11.63 7.58
N VAL A 310 6.52 -10.50 7.00
CA VAL A 310 5.61 -9.56 6.35
C VAL A 310 4.90 -10.20 5.15
N ASN A 311 5.62 -11.00 4.35
CA ASN A 311 5.02 -11.74 3.25
C ASN A 311 4.04 -12.81 3.74
N LEU A 312 4.35 -13.48 4.85
CA LEU A 312 3.44 -14.46 5.45
C LEU A 312 2.15 -13.81 5.95
N LEU A 313 2.24 -12.61 6.56
CA LEU A 313 1.04 -11.82 6.93
C LEU A 313 0.22 -11.45 5.68
N SER A 314 0.88 -10.99 4.62
CA SER A 314 0.20 -10.64 3.37
C SER A 314 -0.46 -11.85 2.70
N LEU A 315 0.20 -13.02 2.78
CA LEU A 315 -0.36 -14.28 2.30
C LEU A 315 -1.59 -14.68 3.13
N ALA A 316 -1.50 -14.60 4.45
CA ALA A 316 -2.62 -14.88 5.36
C ALA A 316 -3.82 -13.95 5.08
N GLN A 317 -3.58 -12.65 4.90
CA GLN A 317 -4.59 -11.69 4.45
C GLN A 317 -5.24 -12.16 3.14
N ALA A 318 -4.45 -12.53 2.12
CA ALA A 318 -4.96 -12.97 0.84
C ALA A 318 -5.81 -14.26 0.93
N TYR A 319 -5.44 -15.20 1.81
CA TYR A 319 -6.24 -16.40 2.06
C TYR A 319 -7.58 -16.09 2.73
N VAL A 320 -7.61 -15.15 3.69
CA VAL A 320 -8.85 -14.69 4.33
C VAL A 320 -9.76 -13.99 3.33
N VAL A 321 -9.23 -13.06 2.52
CA VAL A 321 -9.97 -12.36 1.47
C VAL A 321 -10.59 -13.35 0.47
N ARG A 322 -9.86 -14.39 0.08
CA ARG A 322 -10.36 -15.45 -0.83
C ARG A 322 -11.32 -16.43 -0.15
N GLY A 323 -11.56 -16.30 1.16
CA GLY A 323 -12.42 -17.21 1.93
C GLY A 323 -11.86 -18.61 2.12
N ARG A 324 -10.54 -18.81 1.94
CA ARG A 324 -9.89 -20.11 2.15
C ARG A 324 -9.61 -20.40 3.62
N THR A 325 -9.54 -19.35 4.44
CA THR A 325 -9.31 -19.45 5.89
C THR A 325 -10.20 -18.46 6.64
N SER A 326 -10.50 -18.75 7.92
CA SER A 326 -11.17 -17.82 8.80
C SER A 326 -10.23 -16.69 9.25
N PHE A 327 -10.81 -15.58 9.74
CA PHE A 327 -10.04 -14.48 10.35
C PHE A 327 -9.09 -14.98 11.45
N ALA A 328 -9.58 -15.83 12.36
CA ALA A 328 -8.79 -16.34 13.49
C ALA A 328 -7.55 -17.11 13.00
N VAL A 329 -7.71 -18.02 12.04
CA VAL A 329 -6.59 -18.79 11.47
C VAL A 329 -5.63 -17.85 10.72
N GLY A 330 -6.15 -16.93 9.90
CA GLY A 330 -5.34 -15.96 9.16
C GLY A 330 -4.53 -15.05 10.08
N PHE A 331 -5.09 -14.66 11.22
CA PHE A 331 -4.37 -13.85 12.21
C PHE A 331 -3.32 -14.67 12.96
N TRP A 332 -3.71 -15.79 13.58
CA TRP A 332 -2.82 -16.52 14.49
C TRP A 332 -1.75 -17.37 13.79
N ALA A 333 -2.02 -17.95 12.62
CA ALA A 333 -1.10 -18.87 11.97
C ALA A 333 0.30 -18.27 11.69
N PRO A 334 0.45 -17.05 11.14
CA PRO A 334 1.75 -16.41 10.97
C PRO A 334 2.51 -16.24 12.28
N HIS A 335 1.81 -15.82 13.32
CA HIS A 335 2.41 -15.54 14.62
C HIS A 335 2.86 -16.82 15.33
N LEU A 336 2.04 -17.86 15.31
CA LEU A 336 2.39 -19.18 15.88
C LEU A 336 3.56 -19.82 15.15
N LEU A 337 3.62 -19.71 13.82
CA LEU A 337 4.74 -20.22 13.04
C LEU A 337 6.05 -19.53 13.43
N PHE A 338 6.04 -18.18 13.53
CA PHE A 338 7.22 -17.42 13.93
C PHE A 338 7.59 -17.64 15.40
N PHE A 339 6.61 -17.83 16.28
CA PHE A 339 6.86 -18.22 17.67
C PHE A 339 7.52 -19.59 17.76
N ALA A 340 7.03 -20.58 17.01
CA ALA A 340 7.65 -21.90 16.95
C ALA A 340 9.09 -21.84 16.42
N LEU A 341 9.32 -21.02 15.38
CA LEU A 341 10.67 -20.79 14.84
C LEU A 341 11.58 -20.12 15.89
N LEU A 342 11.08 -19.13 16.63
CA LEU A 342 11.80 -18.48 17.72
C LEU A 342 12.23 -19.50 18.79
N VAL A 343 11.29 -20.34 19.24
CA VAL A 343 11.56 -21.41 20.22
C VAL A 343 12.59 -22.40 19.68
N LEU A 344 12.46 -22.82 18.43
CA LEU A 344 13.39 -23.73 17.78
C LEU A 344 14.82 -23.17 17.75
N VAL A 345 14.98 -21.90 17.31
CA VAL A 345 16.29 -21.22 17.27
C VAL A 345 16.87 -21.10 18.67
N TYR A 346 16.04 -20.76 19.66
CA TYR A 346 16.46 -20.66 21.06
C TYR A 346 16.94 -22.00 21.63
N LEU A 347 16.18 -23.09 21.41
CA LEU A 347 16.53 -24.45 21.87
C LEU A 347 17.80 -24.97 21.17
N TRP A 348 17.92 -24.74 19.89
CA TRP A 348 19.12 -25.12 19.13
C TRP A 348 20.38 -24.44 19.66
N ARG A 349 20.30 -23.18 20.03
CA ARG A 349 21.41 -22.43 20.64
C ARG A 349 21.75 -22.91 22.05
N MET A 350 20.74 -23.22 22.86
CA MET A 350 20.98 -23.79 24.20
C MET A 350 21.75 -25.09 24.15
N ARG A 351 21.52 -25.94 23.10
CA ARG A 351 22.25 -27.20 22.91
C ARG A 351 23.71 -26.99 22.51
N ARG A 352 24.05 -25.90 21.83
CA ARG A 352 25.43 -25.61 21.40
C ARG A 352 26.29 -24.92 22.49
N THR A 353 25.68 -24.43 23.54
CA THR A 353 26.39 -23.76 24.65
C THR A 353 26.54 -24.70 25.86
N ARG A 354 26.04 -25.91 25.81
CA ARG A 354 26.35 -27.00 26.72
C ARG A 354 27.45 -27.86 26.08
#